data_d3107de7a26987c6158736d490b910e4
#
_entry.id   d3107de7a26987c6158736d490b910e4
#
_cell.length_a   1.000
_cell.length_b   1.000
_cell.length_c   1.000
_cell.angle_alpha   90.00
_cell.angle_beta   90.00
_cell.angle_gamma   90.00
#
_symmetry.space_group_name_H-M   'P 1'
#
loop_
_entity.id
_entity.type
_entity.pdbx_description
1 polymer ?
#
loop_
_entity_poly.entity_id
_entity_poly.type
_entity_poly.pdbx_seq_one_letter_code
_entity_poly.pdbx_strand_id
1 'polypeptide(L)'
;HRRPEFQMAHRLVLEKIDYNAQTIELHGRTYPLEQFQAPTIDPSSPCQLTNEETCLLHQLLTSYQDSEKLKRHMDFLYEKGQMYLCYNNNLLLHGCVPLHDNGDFKSLRIDNHSYAGKALLDFYQEQVEKCYAKPKVTDDFATDLMWYLWAGENSSLFGKKAMTTFERYYITDKKSHIEEKNAYYSLRNEEKICEDILVSFGLPKTGHIINGHTPVKEKQGESPMKANKRMLVIDGGFAKAYQKKTGIAGYTLLSNSYGMLLAAHQPFTSIEDAVENGTDIVSVLRVVEQVDSRKKVAETNIGEKLKQESEDLLYLYQNFDRF
;
A
#
# COMPACT_ATOMS: atom_id res chain seq x y z
N HIS A 1 5.77 -21.07 8.40
CA HIS A 1 6.65 -21.86 9.30
C HIS A 1 8.12 -21.50 9.19
N ARG A 2 8.67 -21.32 7.98
CA ARG A 2 10.12 -21.07 7.79
C ARG A 2 10.56 -19.64 8.12
N ARG A 3 9.64 -18.75 8.48
CA ARG A 3 9.89 -17.34 8.83
C ARG A 3 9.21 -16.98 10.15
N PRO A 4 9.67 -17.51 11.28
CA PRO A 4 9.08 -17.20 12.59
C PRO A 4 9.18 -15.71 12.95
N GLU A 5 10.18 -15.00 12.41
CA GLU A 5 10.38 -13.55 12.57
C GLU A 5 9.22 -12.71 12.03
N PHE A 6 8.43 -13.24 11.10
CA PHE A 6 7.21 -12.58 10.61
C PHE A 6 6.03 -12.64 11.58
N GLN A 7 6.11 -13.48 12.62
CA GLN A 7 5.09 -13.64 13.64
C GLN A 7 3.69 -13.97 13.09
N MET A 8 3.63 -14.73 11.99
CA MET A 8 2.39 -15.07 11.25
C MET A 8 1.75 -16.38 11.68
N ALA A 9 2.23 -17.04 12.78
CA ALA A 9 1.69 -18.32 13.26
C ALA A 9 0.18 -18.26 13.54
N HIS A 10 -0.34 -17.09 13.93
CA HIS A 10 -1.77 -16.92 14.16
C HIS A 10 -2.62 -17.08 12.89
N ARG A 11 -2.00 -17.02 11.70
CA ARG A 11 -2.65 -17.21 10.39
C ARG A 11 -2.51 -18.62 9.82
N LEU A 12 -1.87 -19.54 10.53
CA LEU A 12 -1.85 -20.97 10.19
C LEU A 12 -3.19 -21.59 10.56
N VAL A 13 -4.25 -21.18 9.87
CA VAL A 13 -5.64 -21.49 10.24
C VAL A 13 -5.96 -22.98 10.15
N LEU A 14 -5.35 -23.72 9.23
CA LEU A 14 -5.56 -25.15 9.06
C LEU A 14 -5.09 -25.97 10.30
N GLU A 15 -4.08 -25.48 11.01
CA GLU A 15 -3.58 -26.12 12.24
C GLU A 15 -4.49 -25.91 13.45
N LYS A 16 -5.46 -25.00 13.35
CA LYS A 16 -6.40 -24.66 14.43
C LYS A 16 -7.75 -25.34 14.29
N ILE A 17 -7.91 -26.15 13.25
CA ILE A 17 -9.17 -26.85 12.97
C ILE A 17 -9.21 -28.16 13.74
N ASP A 18 -10.30 -28.35 14.50
CA ASP A 18 -10.73 -29.68 14.92
C ASP A 18 -11.52 -30.32 13.76
N TYR A 19 -10.85 -31.22 13.01
CA TYR A 19 -11.41 -31.86 11.82
C TYR A 19 -12.56 -32.82 12.17
N ASN A 20 -12.58 -33.38 13.39
CA ASN A 20 -13.65 -34.28 13.82
C ASN A 20 -14.90 -33.48 14.23
N ALA A 21 -14.72 -32.42 15.01
CA ALA A 21 -15.80 -31.57 15.45
C ALA A 21 -16.24 -30.54 14.41
N GLN A 22 -15.52 -30.39 13.30
CA GLN A 22 -15.74 -29.36 12.28
C GLN A 22 -15.80 -27.96 12.88
N THR A 23 -14.83 -27.64 13.75
CA THR A 23 -14.71 -26.34 14.43
C THR A 23 -13.31 -25.78 14.31
N ILE A 24 -13.19 -24.46 14.49
CA ILE A 24 -11.91 -23.76 14.53
C ILE A 24 -11.84 -22.82 15.74
N GLU A 25 -10.66 -22.76 16.38
CA GLU A 25 -10.41 -21.80 17.45
C GLU A 25 -9.72 -20.53 16.89
N LEU A 26 -10.38 -19.37 17.01
CA LEU A 26 -9.86 -18.08 16.62
C LEU A 26 -10.07 -17.06 17.74
N HIS A 27 -9.01 -16.38 18.14
CA HIS A 27 -9.04 -15.34 19.18
C HIS A 27 -9.70 -15.80 20.50
N GLY A 28 -9.43 -17.05 20.91
CA GLY A 28 -9.98 -17.64 22.13
C GLY A 28 -11.47 -17.98 22.05
N ARG A 29 -12.03 -18.10 20.86
CA ARG A 29 -13.41 -18.54 20.61
C ARG A 29 -13.44 -19.68 19.62
N THR A 30 -14.33 -20.63 19.84
CA THR A 30 -14.60 -21.75 18.94
C THR A 30 -15.76 -21.40 18.02
N TYR A 31 -15.55 -21.59 16.72
CA TYR A 31 -16.54 -21.35 15.68
C TYR A 31 -16.82 -22.66 14.92
N PRO A 32 -18.09 -22.98 14.63
CA PRO A 32 -18.41 -24.07 13.72
C PRO A 32 -17.99 -23.71 12.29
N LEU A 33 -17.49 -24.68 11.55
CA LEU A 33 -17.19 -24.54 10.13
C LEU A 33 -18.36 -25.01 9.29
N GLU A 34 -18.88 -24.14 8.43
CA GLU A 34 -19.99 -24.47 7.56
C GLU A 34 -19.51 -24.88 6.18
N GLN A 35 -20.03 -26.00 5.70
CA GLN A 35 -19.71 -26.55 4.38
C GLN A 35 -18.20 -26.73 4.13
N PHE A 36 -17.41 -26.85 5.20
CA PHE A 36 -15.98 -27.06 5.08
C PHE A 36 -15.71 -28.52 4.63
N GLN A 37 -15.20 -28.65 3.43
CA GLN A 37 -14.76 -29.92 2.87
C GLN A 37 -13.30 -29.83 2.45
N ALA A 38 -12.47 -30.65 3.04
CA ALA A 38 -11.04 -30.67 2.80
C ALA A 38 -10.56 -32.12 2.60
N PRO A 39 -10.99 -32.80 1.51
CA PRO A 39 -10.77 -34.24 1.32
C PRO A 39 -9.28 -34.60 1.13
N THR A 40 -8.44 -33.64 0.80
CA THR A 40 -6.99 -33.81 0.58
C THR A 40 -6.15 -33.50 1.81
N ILE A 41 -6.76 -32.91 2.87
CA ILE A 41 -6.01 -32.54 4.08
C ILE A 41 -5.81 -33.75 4.98
N ASP A 42 -4.55 -34.03 5.34
CA ASP A 42 -4.20 -34.90 6.44
C ASP A 42 -4.23 -34.10 7.75
N PRO A 43 -5.14 -34.39 8.70
CA PRO A 43 -5.21 -33.69 9.98
C PRO A 43 -3.91 -33.73 10.81
N SER A 44 -3.05 -34.73 10.59
CA SER A 44 -1.75 -34.85 11.26
C SER A 44 -0.70 -33.90 10.68
N SER A 45 -0.91 -33.43 9.45
CA SER A 45 0.00 -32.53 8.72
C SER A 45 -0.80 -31.62 7.79
N PRO A 46 -1.68 -30.74 8.33
CA PRO A 46 -2.73 -30.07 7.55
C PRO A 46 -2.21 -29.05 6.52
N CYS A 47 -0.96 -28.62 6.64
CA CYS A 47 -0.32 -27.71 5.69
C CYS A 47 0.49 -28.46 4.60
N GLN A 48 0.55 -29.79 4.64
CA GLN A 48 1.25 -30.58 3.62
C GLN A 48 0.38 -30.72 2.37
N LEU A 49 0.93 -30.35 1.23
CA LEU A 49 0.25 -30.51 -0.06
C LEU A 49 0.36 -31.95 -0.56
N THR A 50 -0.66 -32.42 -1.26
CA THR A 50 -0.58 -33.66 -2.04
C THR A 50 0.33 -33.48 -3.27
N ASN A 51 0.66 -34.57 -3.93
CA ASN A 51 1.45 -34.54 -5.17
C ASN A 51 0.69 -33.78 -6.28
N GLU A 52 -0.64 -33.97 -6.38
CA GLU A 52 -1.49 -33.30 -7.36
C GLU A 52 -1.55 -31.79 -7.10
N GLU A 53 -1.72 -31.38 -5.84
CA GLU A 53 -1.72 -29.97 -5.46
C GLU A 53 -0.36 -29.31 -5.71
N THR A 54 0.73 -30.01 -5.40
CA THR A 54 2.09 -29.55 -5.70
C THR A 54 2.30 -29.37 -7.20
N CYS A 55 1.84 -30.34 -8.01
CA CYS A 55 1.91 -30.27 -9.48
C CYS A 55 1.10 -29.07 -10.01
N LEU A 56 -0.13 -28.89 -9.52
CA LEU A 56 -0.98 -27.76 -9.91
C LEU A 56 -0.33 -26.41 -9.57
N LEU A 57 0.20 -26.25 -8.37
CA LEU A 57 0.88 -25.00 -7.97
C LEU A 57 2.11 -24.75 -8.83
N HIS A 58 2.86 -25.79 -9.18
CA HIS A 58 4.00 -25.65 -10.08
C HIS A 58 3.57 -25.22 -11.50
N GLN A 59 2.48 -25.78 -12.03
CA GLN A 59 1.93 -25.36 -13.33
C GLN A 59 1.47 -23.90 -13.31
N LEU A 60 0.79 -23.48 -12.25
CA LEU A 60 0.37 -22.07 -12.07
C LEU A 60 1.59 -21.15 -12.01
N LEU A 61 2.59 -21.47 -11.19
CA LEU A 61 3.82 -20.69 -11.08
C LEU A 61 4.51 -20.53 -12.44
N THR A 62 4.69 -21.63 -13.18
CA THR A 62 5.29 -21.62 -14.53
C THR A 62 4.47 -20.74 -15.47
N SER A 63 3.14 -20.88 -15.47
CA SER A 63 2.26 -20.04 -16.31
C SER A 63 2.41 -18.55 -16.05
N TYR A 64 2.58 -18.14 -14.78
CA TYR A 64 2.84 -16.73 -14.43
C TYR A 64 4.24 -16.29 -14.85
N GLN A 65 5.26 -17.12 -14.62
CA GLN A 65 6.65 -16.81 -14.95
C GLN A 65 6.91 -16.73 -16.46
N ASP A 66 6.21 -17.53 -17.26
CA ASP A 66 6.36 -17.57 -18.73
C ASP A 66 5.52 -16.51 -19.44
N SER A 67 4.69 -15.75 -18.73
CA SER A 67 3.85 -14.71 -19.32
C SER A 67 4.66 -13.46 -19.66
N GLU A 68 5.03 -13.29 -20.92
CA GLU A 68 5.75 -12.08 -21.40
C GLU A 68 4.99 -10.78 -21.14
N LYS A 69 3.65 -10.81 -21.25
CA LYS A 69 2.82 -9.64 -20.96
C LYS A 69 2.90 -9.26 -19.48
N LEU A 70 2.79 -10.24 -18.58
CA LEU A 70 2.92 -10.00 -17.13
C LEU A 70 4.32 -9.50 -16.82
N LYS A 71 5.35 -10.12 -17.38
CA LYS A 71 6.74 -9.70 -17.20
C LYS A 71 6.92 -8.21 -17.55
N ARG A 72 6.47 -7.78 -18.73
CA ARG A 72 6.58 -6.35 -19.14
C ARG A 72 5.85 -5.42 -18.18
N HIS A 73 4.68 -5.81 -17.65
CA HIS A 73 3.96 -5.00 -16.67
C HIS A 73 4.72 -4.93 -15.35
N MET A 74 5.30 -6.03 -14.91
CA MET A 74 6.11 -6.08 -13.69
C MET A 74 7.40 -5.28 -13.84
N ASP A 75 8.11 -5.43 -14.97
CA ASP A 75 9.31 -4.64 -15.28
C ASP A 75 9.01 -3.13 -15.18
N PHE A 76 7.90 -2.67 -15.77
CA PHE A 76 7.48 -1.28 -15.67
C PHE A 76 7.15 -0.87 -14.22
N LEU A 77 6.43 -1.74 -13.48
CA LEU A 77 6.08 -1.46 -12.09
C LEU A 77 7.33 -1.31 -11.22
N TYR A 78 8.32 -2.19 -11.38
CA TYR A 78 9.56 -2.13 -10.61
C TYR A 78 10.48 -0.97 -11.04
N GLU A 79 10.49 -0.62 -12.33
CA GLU A 79 11.28 0.52 -12.82
C GLU A 79 10.74 1.86 -12.31
N LYS A 80 9.42 2.02 -12.20
CA LYS A 80 8.75 3.29 -11.89
C LYS A 80 8.16 3.35 -10.50
N GLY A 81 7.88 2.20 -9.88
CA GLY A 81 7.25 2.09 -8.57
C GLY A 81 8.26 2.13 -7.43
N GLN A 82 7.78 2.61 -6.27
CA GLN A 82 8.55 2.67 -5.03
C GLN A 82 7.60 2.47 -3.84
N MET A 83 8.15 2.06 -2.68
CA MET A 83 7.37 1.97 -1.44
C MET A 83 6.85 3.34 -1.00
N TYR A 84 7.58 4.40 -1.29
CA TYR A 84 7.18 5.79 -1.07
C TYR A 84 7.99 6.72 -1.98
N LEU A 85 7.54 7.97 -2.13
CA LEU A 85 8.26 9.02 -2.85
C LEU A 85 8.22 10.31 -2.02
N CYS A 86 9.41 10.90 -1.78
CA CYS A 86 9.52 12.26 -1.27
C CYS A 86 9.73 13.23 -2.44
N TYR A 87 8.78 14.13 -2.68
CA TYR A 87 8.86 15.06 -3.80
C TYR A 87 8.24 16.42 -3.46
N ASN A 88 9.00 17.49 -3.68
CA ASN A 88 8.60 18.88 -3.39
C ASN A 88 7.99 19.04 -1.98
N ASN A 89 8.70 18.53 -0.96
CA ASN A 89 8.29 18.52 0.44
C ASN A 89 7.03 17.68 0.76
N ASN A 90 6.59 16.84 -0.16
CA ASN A 90 5.47 15.93 0.06
C ASN A 90 5.95 14.49 0.16
N LEU A 91 5.28 13.71 1.00
CA LEU A 91 5.43 12.27 1.11
C LEU A 91 4.27 11.59 0.38
N LEU A 92 4.58 10.83 -0.67
CA LEU A 92 3.59 10.03 -1.39
C LEU A 92 3.78 8.57 -0.99
N LEU A 93 2.72 7.90 -0.57
CA LEU A 93 2.72 6.46 -0.30
C LEU A 93 1.34 5.86 -0.57
N HIS A 94 1.32 4.58 -0.95
CA HIS A 94 0.06 3.92 -1.26
C HIS A 94 -0.72 3.56 0.01
N GLY A 95 -0.15 2.75 0.90
CA GLY A 95 -0.83 2.15 2.05
C GLY A 95 -0.68 2.95 3.35
N CYS A 96 0.22 2.54 4.24
CA CYS A 96 0.40 3.16 5.54
C CYS A 96 1.86 3.18 6.00
N VAL A 97 2.15 4.02 6.98
CA VAL A 97 3.31 3.86 7.86
C VAL A 97 2.78 3.18 9.13
N PRO A 98 3.16 1.93 9.42
CA PRO A 98 2.58 1.18 10.53
C PRO A 98 2.80 1.88 11.88
N LEU A 99 1.71 2.08 12.64
CA LEU A 99 1.71 2.75 13.95
C LEU A 99 1.08 1.87 15.03
N HIS A 100 1.54 2.05 16.27
CA HIS A 100 0.84 1.66 17.48
C HIS A 100 -0.30 2.65 17.79
N ASP A 101 -1.23 2.25 18.67
CA ASP A 101 -2.38 3.09 19.04
C ASP A 101 -1.99 4.40 19.75
N ASN A 102 -0.79 4.46 20.34
CA ASN A 102 -0.23 5.67 20.95
C ASN A 102 0.49 6.61 19.95
N GLY A 103 0.54 6.24 18.66
CA GLY A 103 1.19 7.02 17.60
C GLY A 103 2.67 6.68 17.35
N ASP A 104 3.29 5.83 18.16
CA ASP A 104 4.66 5.37 17.94
C ASP A 104 4.74 4.48 16.70
N PHE A 105 5.88 4.54 15.99
CA PHE A 105 6.10 3.68 14.84
C PHE A 105 6.21 2.21 15.23
N LYS A 106 5.41 1.35 14.61
CA LYS A 106 5.59 -0.10 14.72
C LYS A 106 6.89 -0.52 14.05
N SER A 107 7.54 -1.53 14.61
CA SER A 107 8.78 -2.05 14.08
C SER A 107 8.64 -3.51 13.63
N LEU A 108 9.42 -3.87 12.60
CA LEU A 108 9.70 -5.24 12.23
C LEU A 108 11.14 -5.57 12.64
N ARG A 109 11.28 -6.62 13.44
CA ARG A 109 12.60 -7.10 13.88
C ARG A 109 13.04 -8.27 13.02
N ILE A 110 14.16 -8.10 12.35
CA ILE A 110 14.81 -9.14 11.54
C ILE A 110 16.21 -9.33 12.10
N ASP A 111 16.52 -10.53 12.57
CA ASP A 111 17.77 -10.84 13.27
C ASP A 111 17.98 -9.86 14.45
N ASN A 112 19.06 -9.10 14.40
CA ASN A 112 19.41 -8.13 15.45
C ASN A 112 19.03 -6.68 15.11
N HIS A 113 18.34 -6.46 13.97
CA HIS A 113 17.95 -5.12 13.51
C HIS A 113 16.45 -4.91 13.71
N SER A 114 16.08 -3.69 14.09
CA SER A 114 14.68 -3.25 14.21
C SER A 114 14.45 -2.09 13.26
N TYR A 115 13.50 -2.28 12.33
CA TYR A 115 13.15 -1.32 11.30
C TYR A 115 11.81 -0.69 11.63
N ALA A 116 11.72 0.64 11.66
CA ALA A 116 10.49 1.38 11.94
C ALA A 116 10.40 2.66 11.09
N GLY A 117 9.22 3.18 10.86
CA GLY A 117 8.99 4.41 10.08
C GLY A 117 9.64 4.35 8.69
N LYS A 118 10.42 5.37 8.33
CA LYS A 118 11.16 5.42 7.05
C LYS A 118 12.08 4.21 6.86
N ALA A 119 12.85 3.84 7.88
CA ALA A 119 13.78 2.71 7.78
C ALA A 119 13.07 1.37 7.48
N LEU A 120 11.82 1.20 7.92
CA LEU A 120 11.02 0.03 7.59
C LEU A 120 10.65 0.01 6.09
N LEU A 121 10.24 1.15 5.54
CA LEU A 121 9.89 1.24 4.13
C LEU A 121 11.13 1.11 3.22
N ASP A 122 12.27 1.67 3.64
CA ASP A 122 13.56 1.50 2.95
C ASP A 122 13.97 0.01 2.93
N PHE A 123 13.84 -0.67 4.06
CA PHE A 123 14.10 -2.11 4.14
C PHE A 123 13.17 -2.92 3.21
N TYR A 124 11.89 -2.59 3.19
CA TYR A 124 10.94 -3.24 2.27
C TYR A 124 11.32 -2.99 0.80
N GLN A 125 11.67 -1.77 0.44
CA GLN A 125 12.12 -1.43 -0.91
C GLN A 125 13.33 -2.27 -1.33
N GLU A 126 14.34 -2.35 -0.48
CA GLU A 126 15.55 -3.14 -0.74
C GLU A 126 15.24 -4.62 -0.97
N GLN A 127 14.35 -5.22 -0.16
CA GLN A 127 13.98 -6.62 -0.31
C GLN A 127 13.12 -6.87 -1.56
N VAL A 128 12.23 -5.94 -1.92
CA VAL A 128 11.46 -5.99 -3.17
C VAL A 128 12.39 -5.97 -4.38
N GLU A 129 13.42 -5.12 -4.37
CA GLU A 129 14.44 -5.06 -5.42
C GLU A 129 15.26 -6.35 -5.51
N LYS A 130 15.66 -6.91 -4.36
CA LYS A 130 16.36 -8.20 -4.31
C LYS A 130 15.52 -9.36 -4.86
N CYS A 131 14.23 -9.40 -4.53
CA CYS A 131 13.30 -10.39 -5.06
C CYS A 131 13.17 -10.26 -6.58
N TYR A 132 12.97 -9.04 -7.07
CA TYR A 132 12.85 -8.78 -8.52
C TYR A 132 14.12 -9.13 -9.30
N ALA A 133 15.30 -8.88 -8.73
CA ALA A 133 16.58 -9.24 -9.37
C ALA A 133 16.78 -10.75 -9.53
N LYS A 134 16.02 -11.59 -8.80
CA LYS A 134 16.12 -13.05 -8.81
C LYS A 134 14.76 -13.73 -9.00
N PRO A 135 14.05 -13.49 -10.10
CA PRO A 135 12.64 -13.90 -10.27
C PRO A 135 12.38 -15.40 -10.27
N LYS A 136 13.44 -16.23 -10.38
CA LYS A 136 13.34 -17.71 -10.35
C LYS A 136 13.61 -18.31 -8.98
N VAL A 137 14.06 -17.51 -8.01
CA VAL A 137 14.27 -17.97 -6.63
C VAL A 137 12.95 -17.89 -5.87
N THR A 138 12.55 -18.97 -5.22
CA THR A 138 11.25 -19.10 -4.55
C THR A 138 11.35 -19.41 -3.05
N ASP A 139 12.57 -19.54 -2.51
CA ASP A 139 12.80 -20.00 -1.15
C ASP A 139 13.74 -19.09 -0.33
N ASP A 140 14.06 -17.90 -0.85
CA ASP A 140 14.86 -16.92 -0.14
C ASP A 140 14.00 -15.98 0.75
N PHE A 141 14.69 -15.20 1.59
CA PHE A 141 14.04 -14.25 2.48
C PHE A 141 13.26 -13.17 1.72
N ALA A 142 13.80 -12.65 0.62
CA ALA A 142 13.17 -11.57 -0.13
C ALA A 142 11.84 -12.03 -0.76
N THR A 143 11.79 -13.25 -1.29
CA THR A 143 10.55 -13.85 -1.81
C THR A 143 9.52 -14.05 -0.70
N ASP A 144 9.93 -14.55 0.47
CA ASP A 144 9.02 -14.72 1.60
C ASP A 144 8.51 -13.38 2.13
N LEU A 145 9.34 -12.33 2.09
CA LEU A 145 8.91 -10.99 2.46
C LEU A 145 7.86 -10.42 1.50
N MET A 146 7.88 -10.75 0.21
CA MET A 146 6.80 -10.37 -0.73
C MET A 146 5.44 -10.92 -0.26
N TRP A 147 5.41 -12.16 0.23
CA TRP A 147 4.19 -12.71 0.84
C TRP A 147 3.81 -11.96 2.13
N TYR A 148 4.79 -11.63 2.98
CA TYR A 148 4.54 -10.83 4.17
C TYR A 148 3.98 -9.44 3.85
N LEU A 149 4.50 -8.77 2.81
CA LEU A 149 3.98 -7.48 2.37
C LEU A 149 2.53 -7.53 1.93
N TRP A 150 2.07 -8.68 1.44
CA TRP A 150 0.68 -8.89 1.07
C TRP A 150 -0.25 -9.11 2.26
N ALA A 151 0.20 -9.72 3.35
CA ALA A 151 -0.68 -10.20 4.43
C ALA A 151 -0.19 -9.89 5.87
N GLY A 152 1.02 -9.34 6.05
CA GLY A 152 1.63 -9.14 7.36
C GLY A 152 1.10 -7.89 8.09
N GLU A 153 1.01 -7.98 9.42
CA GLU A 153 0.46 -6.91 10.27
C GLU A 153 1.22 -5.58 10.16
N ASN A 154 2.55 -5.63 10.03
CA ASN A 154 3.38 -4.43 9.92
C ASN A 154 3.71 -4.08 8.46
N SER A 155 3.02 -4.69 7.49
CA SER A 155 3.16 -4.32 6.09
C SER A 155 2.57 -2.94 5.82
N SER A 156 3.36 -2.07 5.18
CA SER A 156 2.89 -0.77 4.70
C SER A 156 1.90 -0.88 3.54
N LEU A 157 1.85 -2.02 2.83
CA LEU A 157 0.95 -2.25 1.71
C LEU A 157 -0.38 -2.86 2.13
N PHE A 158 -0.39 -3.72 3.15
CA PHE A 158 -1.59 -4.39 3.63
C PHE A 158 -2.39 -3.53 4.62
N GLY A 159 -1.73 -2.94 5.60
CA GLY A 159 -2.31 -1.98 6.55
C GLY A 159 -3.43 -2.53 7.44
N LYS A 160 -3.46 -3.84 7.71
CA LYS A 160 -4.43 -4.52 8.56
C LYS A 160 -3.73 -5.55 9.44
N LYS A 161 -4.37 -5.96 10.55
CA LYS A 161 -3.80 -6.98 11.45
C LYS A 161 -3.87 -8.38 10.87
N ALA A 162 -4.93 -8.71 10.14
CA ALA A 162 -5.13 -10.03 9.55
C ALA A 162 -6.04 -9.97 8.32
N MET A 163 -5.87 -10.93 7.42
CA MET A 163 -6.76 -11.18 6.29
C MET A 163 -7.72 -12.30 6.70
N THR A 164 -9.03 -12.05 6.61
CA THR A 164 -10.08 -12.96 7.10
C THR A 164 -10.79 -13.70 5.96
N THR A 165 -10.05 -14.09 4.92
CA THR A 165 -10.64 -14.77 3.75
C THR A 165 -11.21 -16.13 4.12
N PHE A 166 -10.47 -16.94 4.88
CA PHE A 166 -10.93 -18.26 5.36
C PHE A 166 -12.21 -18.13 6.20
N GLU A 167 -12.22 -17.19 7.12
CA GLU A 167 -13.35 -16.94 8.02
C GLU A 167 -14.62 -16.58 7.23
N ARG A 168 -14.48 -15.79 6.17
CA ARG A 168 -15.61 -15.38 5.32
C ARG A 168 -16.22 -16.52 4.50
N TYR A 169 -15.42 -17.53 4.18
CA TYR A 169 -15.89 -18.69 3.43
C TYR A 169 -16.59 -19.72 4.33
N TYR A 170 -16.08 -19.92 5.54
CA TYR A 170 -16.44 -21.08 6.32
C TYR A 170 -17.08 -20.78 7.70
N ILE A 171 -17.19 -19.53 8.10
CA ILE A 171 -17.77 -19.15 9.39
C ILE A 171 -18.89 -18.15 9.15
N THR A 172 -20.11 -18.41 9.68
CA THR A 172 -21.27 -17.53 9.51
C THR A 172 -21.21 -16.30 10.43
N ASP A 173 -20.57 -16.43 11.60
CA ASP A 173 -20.47 -15.30 12.53
C ASP A 173 -19.58 -14.19 11.97
N LYS A 174 -20.24 -13.10 11.55
CA LYS A 174 -19.57 -11.93 10.97
C LYS A 174 -18.55 -11.26 11.89
N LYS A 175 -18.54 -11.56 13.17
CA LYS A 175 -17.51 -11.05 14.09
C LYS A 175 -16.12 -11.59 13.75
N SER A 176 -16.03 -12.82 13.23
CA SER A 176 -14.79 -13.40 12.75
C SER A 176 -14.29 -12.77 11.44
N HIS A 177 -15.15 -12.05 10.70
CA HIS A 177 -14.83 -11.42 9.39
C HIS A 177 -14.19 -10.04 9.54
N ILE A 178 -14.01 -9.53 10.76
CA ILE A 178 -13.48 -8.18 10.98
C ILE A 178 -11.99 -8.17 10.69
N GLU A 179 -11.60 -7.33 9.73
CA GLU A 179 -10.21 -7.02 9.43
C GLU A 179 -9.85 -5.69 10.08
N GLU A 180 -9.29 -5.77 11.28
CA GLU A 180 -8.88 -4.59 12.04
C GLU A 180 -7.76 -3.85 11.31
N LYS A 181 -7.98 -2.57 11.06
CA LYS A 181 -6.99 -1.71 10.38
C LYS A 181 -5.85 -1.33 11.31
N ASN A 182 -4.68 -1.04 10.74
CA ASN A 182 -3.59 -0.43 11.46
C ASN A 182 -4.02 0.93 12.06
N ALA A 183 -3.50 1.28 13.24
CA ALA A 183 -3.82 2.53 13.92
C ALA A 183 -3.56 3.79 13.07
N TYR A 184 -2.64 3.71 12.09
CA TYR A 184 -2.40 4.76 11.11
C TYR A 184 -3.68 5.33 10.51
N TYR A 185 -4.68 4.49 10.17
CA TYR A 185 -5.90 4.94 9.49
C TYR A 185 -6.84 5.78 10.37
N SER A 186 -6.73 5.68 11.69
CA SER A 186 -7.41 6.57 12.63
C SER A 186 -6.55 7.78 12.97
N LEU A 187 -5.28 7.55 13.28
CA LEU A 187 -4.34 8.57 13.74
C LEU A 187 -3.92 9.56 12.63
N ARG A 188 -4.00 9.17 11.36
CA ARG A 188 -3.73 10.08 10.22
C ARG A 188 -4.69 11.28 10.12
N ASN A 189 -5.74 11.35 10.97
CA ASN A 189 -6.60 12.52 11.10
C ASN A 189 -6.01 13.57 12.04
N GLU A 190 -4.96 13.25 12.78
CA GLU A 190 -4.30 14.14 13.75
C GLU A 190 -3.10 14.82 13.11
N GLU A 191 -3.07 16.16 13.16
CA GLU A 191 -2.01 16.97 12.54
C GLU A 191 -0.62 16.61 13.09
N LYS A 192 -0.51 16.44 14.41
CA LYS A 192 0.75 16.09 15.07
C LYS A 192 1.34 14.76 14.57
N ILE A 193 0.51 13.76 14.38
CA ILE A 193 0.95 12.43 13.85
C ILE A 193 1.46 12.57 12.41
N CYS A 194 0.75 13.34 11.58
CA CYS A 194 1.20 13.60 10.21
C CYS A 194 2.54 14.37 10.18
N GLU A 195 2.72 15.35 11.05
CA GLU A 195 4.00 16.06 11.19
C GLU A 195 5.14 15.15 11.63
N ASP A 196 4.90 14.27 12.61
CA ASP A 196 5.91 13.33 13.08
C ASP A 196 6.32 12.32 12.00
N ILE A 197 5.36 11.86 11.20
CA ILE A 197 5.62 11.04 10.01
C ILE A 197 6.49 11.82 9.02
N LEU A 198 6.11 13.05 8.63
CA LEU A 198 6.87 13.86 7.69
C LEU A 198 8.32 14.06 8.15
N VAL A 199 8.52 14.40 9.42
CA VAL A 199 9.85 14.58 10.02
C VAL A 199 10.67 13.28 9.96
N SER A 200 10.05 12.13 10.19
CA SER A 200 10.74 10.83 10.13
C SER A 200 11.24 10.49 8.72
N PHE A 201 10.64 11.08 7.68
CA PHE A 201 11.06 10.97 6.28
C PHE A 201 12.01 12.12 5.84
N GLY A 202 12.43 12.98 6.78
CA GLY A 202 13.32 14.12 6.50
C GLY A 202 12.61 15.29 5.81
N LEU A 203 11.29 15.35 5.92
CA LEU A 203 10.48 16.40 5.32
C LEU A 203 10.07 17.45 6.35
N PRO A 204 9.79 18.70 5.93
CA PRO A 204 9.29 19.72 6.82
C PRO A 204 7.87 19.39 7.31
N LYS A 205 7.54 19.81 8.54
CA LYS A 205 6.21 19.64 9.13
C LYS A 205 5.10 20.30 8.31
N THR A 206 5.46 21.30 7.51
CA THR A 206 4.54 21.99 6.61
C THR A 206 4.20 21.25 5.33
N GLY A 207 4.87 20.12 5.06
CA GLY A 207 4.61 19.27 3.92
C GLY A 207 3.25 18.56 4.00
N HIS A 208 2.96 17.76 2.98
CA HIS A 208 1.73 16.96 2.92
C HIS A 208 2.06 15.48 2.75
N ILE A 209 1.22 14.62 3.34
CA ILE A 209 1.22 13.19 3.07
C ILE A 209 0.11 12.93 2.05
N ILE A 210 0.46 12.35 0.91
CA ILE A 210 -0.49 11.99 -0.16
C ILE A 210 -0.63 10.47 -0.15
N ASN A 211 -1.85 10.00 0.16
CA ASN A 211 -2.12 8.62 0.50
C ASN A 211 -3.24 8.02 -0.36
N GLY A 212 -3.18 6.73 -0.61
CA GLY A 212 -4.18 5.94 -1.33
C GLY A 212 -4.78 4.82 -0.49
N HIS A 213 -4.97 3.64 -1.10
CA HIS A 213 -5.36 2.35 -0.52
C HIS A 213 -6.76 2.26 0.10
N THR A 214 -7.23 3.33 0.74
CA THR A 214 -8.54 3.33 1.41
C THR A 214 -9.41 4.40 0.78
N PRO A 215 -10.38 4.03 -0.09
CA PRO A 215 -11.23 5.01 -0.77
C PRO A 215 -12.01 5.89 0.20
N VAL A 216 -12.06 7.19 -0.11
CA VAL A 216 -12.84 8.18 0.63
C VAL A 216 -14.32 7.97 0.37
N LYS A 217 -15.13 7.94 1.43
CA LYS A 217 -16.57 7.75 1.35
C LYS A 217 -17.30 9.09 1.42
N GLU A 218 -17.22 9.89 0.35
CA GLU A 218 -17.85 11.22 0.31
C GLU A 218 -19.37 11.17 0.59
N LYS A 219 -20.07 10.13 0.12
CA LYS A 219 -21.48 9.90 0.47
C LYS A 219 -21.76 9.83 1.97
N GLN A 220 -20.76 9.45 2.76
CA GLN A 220 -20.85 9.36 4.23
C GLN A 220 -20.27 10.61 4.91
N GLY A 221 -19.97 11.67 4.15
CA GLY A 221 -19.41 12.92 4.67
C GLY A 221 -17.90 12.84 4.96
N GLU A 222 -17.19 11.80 4.50
CA GLU A 222 -15.75 11.72 4.69
C GLU A 222 -15.02 12.72 3.78
N SER A 223 -14.09 13.51 4.35
CA SER A 223 -13.25 14.46 3.60
C SER A 223 -11.97 13.78 3.11
N PRO A 224 -11.53 14.03 1.86
CA PRO A 224 -10.21 13.63 1.39
C PRO A 224 -9.08 14.43 2.04
N MET A 225 -9.35 15.61 2.56
CA MET A 225 -8.40 16.45 3.29
C MET A 225 -8.55 16.25 4.79
N LYS A 226 -7.52 15.78 5.46
CA LYS A 226 -7.48 15.41 6.88
C LYS A 226 -6.33 16.13 7.58
N ALA A 227 -6.29 16.08 8.92
CA ALA A 227 -5.18 16.61 9.73
C ALA A 227 -4.80 18.03 9.33
N ASN A 228 -5.78 18.93 9.31
CA ASN A 228 -5.59 20.33 8.86
C ASN A 228 -4.84 20.43 7.51
N LYS A 229 -5.24 19.55 6.55
CA LYS A 229 -4.65 19.40 5.20
C LYS A 229 -3.24 18.77 5.16
N ARG A 230 -2.64 18.35 6.30
CA ARG A 230 -1.38 17.62 6.29
C ARG A 230 -1.51 16.25 5.63
N MET A 231 -2.72 15.68 5.61
CA MET A 231 -3.04 14.40 4.97
C MET A 231 -4.05 14.59 3.85
N LEU A 232 -3.69 14.12 2.66
CA LEU A 232 -4.54 14.09 1.46
C LEU A 232 -4.76 12.64 1.06
N VAL A 233 -6.01 12.19 1.09
CA VAL A 233 -6.38 10.85 0.61
C VAL A 233 -6.95 10.99 -0.79
N ILE A 234 -6.18 10.59 -1.81
CA ILE A 234 -6.56 10.76 -3.21
C ILE A 234 -7.18 9.50 -3.84
N ASP A 235 -7.55 8.52 -3.01
CA ASP A 235 -8.25 7.31 -3.45
C ASP A 235 -9.76 7.53 -3.41
N GLY A 236 -10.37 7.60 -4.57
CA GLY A 236 -11.83 7.70 -4.73
C GLY A 236 -12.46 6.40 -5.21
N GLY A 237 -11.64 5.36 -5.45
CA GLY A 237 -12.12 4.10 -6.04
C GLY A 237 -12.54 4.28 -7.50
N PHE A 238 -11.58 4.50 -8.42
CA PHE A 238 -11.85 4.68 -9.85
C PHE A 238 -12.65 3.54 -10.49
N ALA A 239 -12.53 2.32 -9.95
CA ALA A 239 -13.31 1.19 -10.45
C ALA A 239 -14.81 1.42 -10.23
N LYS A 240 -15.62 1.23 -11.28
CA LYS A 240 -17.06 1.47 -11.30
C LYS A 240 -17.81 0.81 -10.13
N ALA A 241 -17.32 -0.36 -9.68
CA ALA A 241 -17.90 -1.10 -8.54
C ALA A 241 -17.81 -0.32 -7.21
N TYR A 242 -16.80 0.53 -7.03
CA TYR A 242 -16.63 1.34 -5.81
C TYR A 242 -17.44 2.63 -5.82
N GLN A 243 -17.78 3.20 -6.98
CA GLN A 243 -18.46 4.50 -7.11
C GLN A 243 -19.80 4.54 -6.37
N LYS A 244 -20.51 3.39 -6.29
CA LYS A 244 -21.76 3.28 -5.50
C LYS A 244 -21.53 3.53 -3.99
N LYS A 245 -20.35 3.17 -3.48
CA LYS A 245 -19.98 3.33 -2.06
C LYS A 245 -19.33 4.68 -1.78
N THR A 246 -18.46 5.14 -2.67
CA THR A 246 -17.68 6.38 -2.50
C THR A 246 -18.50 7.62 -2.85
N GLY A 247 -19.31 7.54 -3.90
CA GLY A 247 -20.13 8.65 -4.41
C GLY A 247 -19.42 9.53 -5.43
N ILE A 248 -18.16 9.19 -5.76
CA ILE A 248 -17.34 9.90 -6.74
C ILE A 248 -16.64 8.90 -7.67
N ALA A 249 -16.09 9.38 -8.79
CA ALA A 249 -15.27 8.57 -9.70
C ALA A 249 -13.79 8.54 -9.33
N GLY A 250 -13.29 9.47 -8.53
CA GLY A 250 -11.92 9.55 -8.11
C GLY A 250 -11.44 10.97 -7.83
N TYR A 251 -10.14 11.11 -7.57
CA TYR A 251 -9.50 12.40 -7.32
C TYR A 251 -8.30 12.59 -8.24
N THR A 252 -8.06 13.86 -8.59
CA THR A 252 -6.78 14.31 -9.18
C THR A 252 -6.20 15.43 -8.32
N LEU A 253 -4.98 15.25 -7.84
CA LEU A 253 -4.24 16.32 -7.16
C LEU A 253 -3.44 17.09 -8.19
N LEU A 254 -3.72 18.38 -8.34
CA LEU A 254 -3.03 19.30 -9.22
C LEU A 254 -2.05 20.14 -8.39
N SER A 255 -0.77 20.13 -8.75
CA SER A 255 0.25 20.96 -8.13
C SER A 255 0.85 21.90 -9.16
N ASN A 256 0.92 23.19 -8.82
CA ASN A 256 1.51 24.20 -9.69
C ASN A 256 2.24 25.26 -8.82
N SER A 257 2.75 26.31 -9.48
CA SER A 257 3.54 27.36 -8.80
C SER A 257 2.75 28.22 -7.81
N TYR A 258 1.43 28.13 -7.79
CA TYR A 258 0.56 28.87 -6.87
C TYR A 258 -0.02 28.00 -5.72
N GLY A 259 0.31 26.69 -5.72
CA GLY A 259 -0.13 25.79 -4.67
C GLY A 259 -0.70 24.48 -5.21
N MET A 260 -1.66 23.91 -4.47
CA MET A 260 -2.27 22.62 -4.81
C MET A 260 -3.80 22.71 -4.79
N LEU A 261 -4.41 22.05 -5.77
CA LEU A 261 -5.85 21.90 -5.92
C LEU A 261 -6.20 20.40 -5.99
N LEU A 262 -7.28 20.02 -5.32
CA LEU A 262 -7.84 18.67 -5.41
C LEU A 262 -9.12 18.72 -6.25
N ALA A 263 -9.10 18.02 -7.39
CA ALA A 263 -10.27 17.81 -8.22
C ALA A 263 -10.96 16.50 -7.83
N ALA A 264 -12.22 16.57 -7.42
CA ALA A 264 -13.07 15.40 -7.19
C ALA A 264 -13.93 15.17 -8.42
N HIS A 265 -13.76 14.01 -9.08
CA HIS A 265 -14.46 13.67 -10.31
C HIS A 265 -15.79 12.98 -10.02
N GLN A 266 -16.84 13.44 -10.68
CA GLN A 266 -18.16 12.79 -10.63
C GLN A 266 -18.17 11.53 -11.50
N PRO A 267 -19.02 10.54 -11.20
CA PRO A 267 -19.17 9.35 -12.03
C PRO A 267 -19.53 9.72 -13.47
N PHE A 268 -18.80 9.16 -14.42
CA PHE A 268 -19.11 9.27 -15.84
C PHE A 268 -20.23 8.27 -16.20
N THR A 269 -21.25 8.73 -16.94
CA THR A 269 -22.42 7.91 -17.30
C THR A 269 -22.13 7.06 -18.54
N SER A 270 -22.00 7.70 -19.70
CA SER A 270 -21.63 7.04 -20.95
C SER A 270 -21.08 8.06 -21.97
N ILE A 271 -20.41 7.55 -23.02
CA ILE A 271 -19.94 8.37 -24.12
C ILE A 271 -21.11 8.97 -24.88
N GLU A 272 -22.17 8.18 -25.10
CA GLU A 272 -23.40 8.59 -25.78
C GLU A 272 -24.04 9.77 -25.06
N ASP A 273 -24.20 9.69 -23.74
CA ASP A 273 -24.78 10.77 -22.92
C ASP A 273 -23.92 12.05 -22.98
N ALA A 274 -22.60 11.89 -22.94
CA ALA A 274 -21.67 13.04 -23.09
C ALA A 274 -21.77 13.71 -24.45
N VAL A 275 -21.92 12.94 -25.53
CA VAL A 275 -22.02 13.45 -26.91
C VAL A 275 -23.40 14.04 -27.19
N GLU A 276 -24.49 13.36 -26.80
CA GLU A 276 -25.84 13.76 -27.12
C GLU A 276 -26.38 14.91 -26.25
N ASN A 277 -26.01 14.88 -24.97
CA ASN A 277 -26.56 15.82 -23.97
C ASN A 277 -25.50 16.88 -23.52
N GLY A 278 -24.29 16.80 -24.06
CA GLY A 278 -23.20 17.71 -23.65
C GLY A 278 -22.79 17.54 -22.19
N THR A 279 -23.09 16.39 -21.59
CA THR A 279 -22.68 16.09 -20.22
C THR A 279 -21.21 15.78 -20.20
N ASP A 280 -20.45 16.62 -19.52
CA ASP A 280 -19.02 16.42 -19.32
C ASP A 280 -18.75 15.87 -17.92
N ILE A 281 -17.54 15.37 -17.68
CA ILE A 281 -17.13 14.94 -16.34
C ILE A 281 -17.09 16.18 -15.45
N VAL A 282 -18.06 16.30 -14.58
CA VAL A 282 -18.13 17.39 -13.61
C VAL A 282 -17.10 17.13 -12.50
N SER A 283 -16.21 18.08 -12.29
CA SER A 283 -15.22 18.05 -11.22
C SER A 283 -15.43 19.19 -10.25
N VAL A 284 -15.31 18.88 -8.95
CA VAL A 284 -15.35 19.89 -7.90
C VAL A 284 -13.92 20.18 -7.47
N LEU A 285 -13.48 21.42 -7.65
CA LEU A 285 -12.13 21.87 -7.24
C LEU A 285 -12.14 22.34 -5.78
N ARG A 286 -11.19 21.84 -5.01
CA ARG A 286 -10.96 22.24 -3.60
C ARG A 286 -9.53 22.71 -3.43
N VAL A 287 -9.35 23.88 -2.80
CA VAL A 287 -8.01 24.43 -2.52
C VAL A 287 -7.38 23.65 -1.37
N VAL A 288 -6.26 22.99 -1.63
CA VAL A 288 -5.41 22.35 -0.62
C VAL A 288 -4.43 23.35 -0.04
N GLU A 289 -3.60 23.94 -0.90
CA GLU A 289 -2.60 24.94 -0.57
C GLU A 289 -2.71 26.11 -1.55
N GLN A 290 -2.59 27.32 -1.07
CA GLN A 290 -2.42 28.52 -1.87
C GLN A 290 -1.28 29.34 -1.30
N VAL A 291 -0.38 29.80 -2.16
CA VAL A 291 0.76 30.63 -1.78
C VAL A 291 0.59 32.05 -2.34
N ASP A 292 0.98 33.05 -1.55
CA ASP A 292 0.86 34.48 -1.92
C ASP A 292 1.87 34.85 -3.01
N SER A 293 3.02 34.16 -3.04
CA SER A 293 4.05 34.34 -4.05
C SER A 293 4.30 33.07 -4.83
N ARG A 294 4.49 33.21 -6.13
CA ARG A 294 4.72 32.09 -7.03
C ARG A 294 5.99 31.31 -6.67
N LYS A 295 5.87 30.00 -6.42
CA LYS A 295 7.01 29.10 -6.24
C LYS A 295 7.84 29.05 -7.54
N LYS A 296 9.15 29.27 -7.42
CA LYS A 296 10.09 29.21 -8.56
C LYS A 296 10.60 27.79 -8.74
N VAL A 297 11.07 27.45 -9.94
CA VAL A 297 11.68 26.15 -10.24
C VAL A 297 12.86 25.87 -9.28
N ALA A 298 13.66 26.88 -8.95
CA ALA A 298 14.77 26.77 -8.00
C ALA A 298 14.40 26.29 -6.59
N GLU A 299 13.10 26.34 -6.23
CA GLU A 299 12.56 25.89 -4.93
C GLU A 299 11.96 24.48 -4.99
N THR A 300 12.24 23.75 -6.08
CA THR A 300 11.73 22.40 -6.34
C THR A 300 12.86 21.38 -6.45
N ASN A 301 12.57 20.09 -6.30
CA ASN A 301 13.57 19.03 -6.50
C ASN A 301 14.17 19.05 -7.92
N ILE A 302 13.40 19.45 -8.94
CA ILE A 302 13.95 19.65 -10.29
C ILE A 302 14.95 20.82 -10.29
N GLY A 303 14.65 21.91 -9.60
CA GLY A 303 15.54 23.05 -9.48
C GLY A 303 16.84 22.73 -8.75
N GLU A 304 16.79 21.94 -7.68
CA GLU A 304 17.97 21.42 -6.97
C GLU A 304 18.85 20.59 -7.90
N LYS A 305 18.23 19.66 -8.66
CA LYS A 305 18.95 18.84 -9.65
C LYS A 305 19.62 19.69 -10.74
N LEU A 306 18.90 20.66 -11.32
CA LEU A 306 19.45 21.56 -12.34
C LEU A 306 20.61 22.42 -11.81
N LYS A 307 20.53 22.84 -10.55
CA LYS A 307 21.60 23.58 -9.88
C LYS A 307 22.84 22.70 -9.74
N GLN A 308 22.69 21.46 -9.26
CA GLN A 308 23.79 20.51 -9.14
C GLN A 308 24.45 20.23 -10.50
N GLU A 309 23.65 19.94 -11.54
CA GLU A 309 24.14 19.72 -12.90
C GLU A 309 24.92 20.94 -13.43
N SER A 310 24.45 22.16 -13.14
CA SER A 310 25.16 23.40 -13.51
C SER A 310 26.48 23.56 -12.77
N GLU A 311 26.54 23.23 -11.48
CA GLU A 311 27.76 23.25 -10.68
C GLU A 311 28.77 22.21 -11.19
N ASP A 312 28.33 21.00 -11.51
CA ASP A 312 29.16 19.92 -12.05
C ASP A 312 29.75 20.32 -13.42
N LEU A 313 28.95 20.91 -14.33
CA LEU A 313 29.40 21.40 -15.61
C LEU A 313 30.43 22.54 -15.46
N LEU A 314 30.19 23.46 -14.52
CA LEU A 314 31.14 24.54 -14.25
C LEU A 314 32.46 23.99 -13.71
N TYR A 315 32.41 22.98 -12.82
CA TYR A 315 33.61 22.31 -12.32
C TYR A 315 34.39 21.62 -13.44
N LEU A 316 33.73 20.91 -14.34
CA LEU A 316 34.35 20.27 -15.50
C LEU A 316 34.99 21.30 -16.40
N TYR A 317 34.29 22.41 -16.71
CA TYR A 317 34.83 23.51 -17.53
C TYR A 317 36.09 24.12 -16.92
N GLN A 318 36.09 24.39 -15.62
CA GLN A 318 37.24 24.99 -14.91
C GLN A 318 38.44 24.03 -14.75
N ASN A 319 38.22 22.72 -14.86
CA ASN A 319 39.26 21.70 -14.69
C ASN A 319 39.47 20.85 -15.94
N PHE A 320 39.04 21.37 -17.12
CA PHE A 320 39.08 20.60 -18.39
C PHE A 320 40.44 19.99 -18.68
N ASP A 321 41.54 20.73 -18.40
CA ASP A 321 42.90 20.28 -18.64
C ASP A 321 43.38 19.17 -17.65
N ARG A 322 42.57 18.77 -16.70
CA ARG A 322 42.88 17.72 -15.70
C ARG A 322 42.25 16.37 -16.01
N PHE A 323 41.34 16.33 -16.98
CA PHE A 323 40.67 15.15 -17.49
C PHE A 323 41.12 14.83 -18.93
#